data_5600d58809090031d0d8ef0139164a84
#
_entry.id   5600d58809090031d0d8ef0139164a84
#
_cell.length_a   1.000
_cell.length_b   1.000
_cell.length_c   1.000
_cell.angle_alpha   90.00
_cell.angle_beta   90.00
_cell.angle_gamma   90.00
#
_symmetry.space_group_name_H-M   'P 1'
#
loop_
_entity.id
_entity.type
_entity.pdbx_description
1 polymer ?
#
loop_
_entity_poly.entity_id
_entity_poly.type
_entity_poly.pdbx_seq_one_letter_code
_entity_poly.pdbx_strand_id
1 'polypeptide(L)'
;LMITSKGPIFLADTSININPKYNELGYIANMAAETAKMFGFQPVVAMLSYSNFGSSDHPMANKVASAVKFIKRSFPNLIVDGPVQSDFALNKDMLKNKFDFSKLAGQKVNVLVFPNLDSANITYKVIKEIDGALSIGPIIMGMDRPVHILQLKASVCLLYTSDAADEEDS
;
A
#
# COMPACT_ATOMS: atom_id res chain seq x y z
N LEU A 1 -1.24 2.72 8.07
CA LEU A 1 -0.26 1.75 8.55
C LEU A 1 -0.95 0.77 9.51
N MET A 2 -0.72 -0.52 9.32
CA MET A 2 -1.22 -1.58 10.20
C MET A 2 -0.03 -2.28 10.85
N ILE A 3 -0.06 -2.45 12.17
CA ILE A 3 0.90 -3.26 12.91
C ILE A 3 0.25 -4.63 13.14
N THR A 4 0.63 -5.59 12.33
CA THR A 4 0.07 -6.94 12.35
C THR A 4 0.95 -7.90 13.13
N SER A 5 0.46 -9.11 13.43
CA SER A 5 1.25 -10.20 14.01
C SER A 5 2.48 -10.59 13.16
N LYS A 6 2.48 -10.29 11.85
CA LYS A 6 3.59 -10.52 10.91
C LYS A 6 4.48 -9.30 10.67
N GLY A 7 4.21 -8.21 11.36
CA GLY A 7 4.93 -6.95 11.27
C GLY A 7 4.13 -5.83 10.59
N PRO A 8 4.76 -4.65 10.43
CA PRO A 8 4.12 -3.48 9.86
C PRO A 8 3.85 -3.65 8.36
N ILE A 9 2.69 -3.14 7.91
CA ILE A 9 2.28 -3.11 6.52
C ILE A 9 1.49 -1.83 6.20
N PHE A 10 1.80 -1.19 5.09
CA PHE A 10 1.10 -0.01 4.60
C PHE A 10 0.03 -0.43 3.60
N LEU A 11 -1.18 0.08 3.75
CA LEU A 11 -2.31 -0.18 2.86
C LEU A 11 -2.77 1.14 2.23
N ALA A 12 -2.85 1.22 0.91
CA ALA A 12 -3.25 2.42 0.17
C ALA A 12 -4.10 2.08 -1.08
N ASP A 13 -5.12 2.84 -1.41
CA ASP A 13 -5.76 3.90 -0.66
C ASP A 13 -6.98 3.34 0.07
N THR A 14 -7.08 3.56 1.37
CA THR A 14 -8.14 2.98 2.21
C THR A 14 -9.29 3.95 2.52
N SER A 15 -9.22 5.23 2.04
CA SER A 15 -10.10 6.26 2.62
C SER A 15 -10.60 7.33 1.64
N ILE A 16 -9.95 7.58 0.49
CA ILE A 16 -10.23 8.77 -0.33
C ILE A 16 -10.68 8.44 -1.74
N ASN A 17 -9.84 7.72 -2.52
CA ASN A 17 -10.08 7.55 -3.95
C ASN A 17 -10.94 6.32 -4.23
N ILE A 18 -12.22 6.53 -4.59
CA ILE A 18 -13.19 5.45 -4.79
C ILE A 18 -12.74 4.50 -5.91
N ASN A 19 -12.45 5.04 -7.09
CA ASN A 19 -12.01 4.24 -8.24
C ASN A 19 -10.95 5.00 -9.04
N PRO A 20 -9.71 5.04 -8.55
CA PRO A 20 -8.63 5.77 -9.19
C PRO A 20 -8.29 5.21 -10.56
N LYS A 21 -7.92 6.10 -11.50
CA LYS A 21 -7.37 5.73 -12.80
C LYS A 21 -5.96 5.17 -12.63
N TYR A 22 -5.39 4.58 -13.70
CA TYR A 22 -4.08 3.93 -13.65
C TYR A 22 -2.94 4.89 -13.22
N ASN A 23 -2.97 6.14 -13.68
CA ASN A 23 -1.98 7.15 -13.31
C ASN A 23 -2.15 7.61 -11.85
N GLU A 24 -3.39 7.77 -11.39
CA GLU A 24 -3.70 8.08 -9.98
C GLU A 24 -3.24 6.96 -9.05
N LEU A 25 -3.49 5.69 -9.43
CA LEU A 25 -2.93 4.53 -8.72
C LEU A 25 -1.40 4.56 -8.66
N GLY A 26 -0.77 5.04 -9.72
CA GLY A 26 0.68 5.20 -9.75
C GLY A 26 1.19 6.25 -8.75
N TYR A 27 0.52 7.38 -8.65
CA TYR A 27 0.85 8.40 -7.65
C TYR A 27 0.55 7.92 -6.23
N ILE A 28 -0.57 7.23 -6.00
CA ILE A 28 -0.90 6.62 -4.71
C ILE A 28 0.22 5.66 -4.28
N ALA A 29 0.72 4.83 -5.19
CA ALA A 29 1.81 3.90 -4.91
C ALA A 29 3.11 4.61 -4.52
N ASN A 30 3.45 5.70 -5.24
CA ASN A 30 4.63 6.49 -4.90
C ASN A 30 4.50 7.18 -3.55
N MET A 31 3.37 7.84 -3.28
CA MET A 31 3.12 8.50 -1.99
C MET A 31 3.14 7.51 -0.83
N ALA A 32 2.54 6.33 -0.99
CA ALA A 32 2.59 5.28 0.03
C ALA A 32 4.02 4.76 0.28
N ALA A 33 4.84 4.69 -0.77
CA ALA A 33 6.25 4.32 -0.66
C ALA A 33 7.06 5.41 0.07
N GLU A 34 6.86 6.68 -0.24
CA GLU A 34 7.53 7.79 0.46
C GLU A 34 7.11 7.81 1.94
N THR A 35 5.83 7.60 2.24
CA THR A 35 5.39 7.48 3.64
C THR A 35 6.07 6.31 4.34
N ALA A 36 6.22 5.15 3.70
CA ALA A 36 6.93 4.03 4.30
C ALA A 36 8.40 4.38 4.61
N LYS A 37 9.07 5.17 3.74
CA LYS A 37 10.43 5.68 4.00
C LYS A 37 10.48 6.62 5.20
N MET A 38 9.52 7.53 5.35
CA MET A 38 9.43 8.44 6.51
C MET A 38 9.33 7.65 7.82
N PHE A 39 8.67 6.48 7.80
CA PHE A 39 8.65 5.56 8.94
C PHE A 39 9.90 4.64 9.04
N GLY A 40 10.96 4.91 8.27
CA GLY A 40 12.22 4.16 8.33
C GLY A 40 12.20 2.82 7.58
N PHE A 41 11.20 2.55 6.73
CA PHE A 41 11.12 1.29 5.99
C PHE A 41 11.60 1.44 4.55
N GLN A 42 12.35 0.46 4.05
CA GLN A 42 12.59 0.33 2.61
C GLN A 42 11.29 -0.13 1.94
N PRO A 43 10.64 0.68 1.07
CA PRO A 43 9.38 0.29 0.47
C PRO A 43 9.54 -0.80 -0.59
N VAL A 44 8.73 -1.83 -0.47
CA VAL A 44 8.53 -2.89 -1.48
C VAL A 44 7.04 -2.96 -1.78
N VAL A 45 6.65 -2.46 -2.95
CA VAL A 45 5.26 -2.15 -3.29
C VAL A 45 4.65 -3.23 -4.16
N ALA A 46 3.55 -3.83 -3.71
CA ALA A 46 2.73 -4.72 -4.53
C ALA A 46 1.46 -4.01 -5.03
N MET A 47 1.27 -3.98 -6.34
CA MET A 47 0.05 -3.50 -6.98
C MET A 47 -0.96 -4.64 -7.06
N LEU A 48 -1.96 -4.61 -6.18
CA LEU A 48 -2.87 -5.73 -5.97
C LEU A 48 -3.95 -5.84 -7.05
N SER A 49 -4.26 -7.08 -7.37
CA SER A 49 -5.37 -7.46 -8.26
C SER A 49 -5.81 -8.89 -7.93
N TYR A 50 -6.97 -9.29 -8.44
CA TYR A 50 -7.36 -10.70 -8.48
C TYR A 50 -6.58 -11.51 -9.55
N SER A 51 -5.78 -10.86 -10.38
CA SER A 51 -4.99 -11.42 -11.48
C SER A 51 -3.50 -11.32 -11.18
N ASN A 52 -2.72 -12.32 -11.60
CA ASN A 52 -1.27 -12.32 -11.50
C ASN A 52 -0.65 -12.07 -12.87
N PHE A 53 0.12 -10.97 -13.04
CA PHE A 53 1.02 -10.68 -14.16
C PHE A 53 0.43 -10.97 -15.55
N GLY A 54 -0.85 -10.61 -15.77
CA GLY A 54 -1.51 -10.79 -17.07
C GLY A 54 -2.30 -12.10 -17.21
N SER A 55 -2.59 -12.81 -16.11
CA SER A 55 -3.43 -14.02 -16.13
C SER A 55 -4.90 -13.73 -16.49
N SER A 56 -5.32 -12.47 -16.55
CA SER A 56 -6.66 -12.03 -16.94
C SER A 56 -6.56 -10.79 -17.82
N ASP A 57 -7.32 -10.78 -18.93
CA ASP A 57 -7.46 -9.63 -19.85
C ASP A 57 -8.73 -8.81 -19.56
N HIS A 58 -9.10 -8.68 -18.31
CA HIS A 58 -10.23 -7.86 -17.90
C HIS A 58 -9.79 -6.41 -17.65
N PRO A 59 -10.62 -5.39 -17.98
CA PRO A 59 -10.29 -3.96 -17.78
C PRO A 59 -9.78 -3.61 -16.38
N MET A 60 -10.32 -4.23 -15.34
CA MET A 60 -9.86 -4.01 -13.95
C MET A 60 -8.43 -4.49 -13.71
N ALA A 61 -8.04 -5.64 -14.27
CA ALA A 61 -6.66 -6.14 -14.18
C ALA A 61 -5.71 -5.29 -15.05
N ASN A 62 -6.15 -4.91 -16.24
CA ASN A 62 -5.41 -4.07 -17.18
C ASN A 62 -5.17 -2.66 -16.63
N LYS A 63 -6.08 -2.11 -15.83
CA LYS A 63 -5.88 -0.86 -15.11
C LYS A 63 -4.67 -0.94 -14.20
N VAL A 64 -4.55 -2.00 -13.40
CA VAL A 64 -3.42 -2.20 -12.48
C VAL A 64 -2.11 -2.44 -13.26
N ALA A 65 -2.14 -3.24 -14.31
CA ALA A 65 -0.98 -3.45 -15.18
C ALA A 65 -0.48 -2.15 -15.82
N SER A 66 -1.42 -1.27 -16.23
CA SER A 66 -1.09 0.05 -16.77
C SER A 66 -0.50 0.97 -15.70
N ALA A 67 -0.99 0.90 -14.46
CA ALA A 67 -0.42 1.61 -13.32
C ALA A 67 1.04 1.18 -13.06
N VAL A 68 1.33 -0.11 -13.07
CA VAL A 68 2.70 -0.62 -12.93
C VAL A 68 3.61 -0.10 -14.03
N LYS A 69 3.16 -0.10 -15.29
CA LYS A 69 3.92 0.47 -16.42
C LYS A 69 4.19 1.97 -16.22
N PHE A 70 3.19 2.71 -15.76
CA PHE A 70 3.33 4.13 -15.44
C PHE A 70 4.36 4.36 -14.34
N ILE A 71 4.28 3.61 -13.23
CA ILE A 71 5.22 3.74 -12.11
C ILE A 71 6.65 3.44 -12.55
N LYS A 72 6.87 2.36 -13.29
CA LYS A 72 8.21 1.96 -13.76
C LYS A 72 8.88 3.04 -14.65
N ARG A 73 8.07 3.89 -15.32
CA ARG A 73 8.56 5.03 -16.12
C ARG A 73 8.79 6.28 -15.28
N SER A 74 7.84 6.62 -14.40
CA SER A 74 7.84 7.87 -13.65
C SER A 74 8.68 7.81 -12.38
N PHE A 75 8.82 6.62 -11.78
CA PHE A 75 9.51 6.37 -10.52
C PHE A 75 10.44 5.13 -10.65
N PRO A 76 11.50 5.19 -11.46
CA PRO A 76 12.30 4.01 -11.84
C PRO A 76 13.03 3.34 -10.68
N ASN A 77 13.29 4.08 -9.60
CA ASN A 77 13.98 3.58 -8.40
C ASN A 77 13.05 2.86 -7.43
N LEU A 78 11.73 2.91 -7.65
CA LEU A 78 10.77 2.25 -6.77
C LEU A 78 10.77 0.73 -7.02
N ILE A 79 10.90 -0.05 -5.94
CA ILE A 79 10.70 -1.50 -6.00
C ILE A 79 9.20 -1.75 -6.04
N VAL A 80 8.68 -1.99 -7.23
CA VAL A 80 7.24 -2.18 -7.46
C VAL A 80 7.00 -3.20 -8.54
N ASP A 81 5.98 -4.04 -8.37
CA ASP A 81 5.49 -4.93 -9.43
C ASP A 81 4.02 -5.32 -9.22
N GLY A 82 3.47 -5.99 -10.22
CA GLY A 82 2.08 -6.45 -10.31
C GLY A 82 1.56 -6.36 -11.75
N PRO A 83 0.24 -6.59 -11.97
CA PRO A 83 -0.76 -6.96 -10.97
C PRO A 83 -0.43 -8.29 -10.28
N VAL A 84 -0.72 -8.41 -8.99
CA VAL A 84 -0.43 -9.61 -8.21
C VAL A 84 -1.52 -9.85 -7.15
N GLN A 85 -1.86 -11.11 -6.91
CA GLN A 85 -2.79 -11.50 -5.85
C GLN A 85 -2.13 -11.35 -4.46
N SER A 86 -2.93 -11.06 -3.45
CA SER A 86 -2.43 -10.74 -2.11
C SER A 86 -1.72 -11.91 -1.42
N ASP A 87 -2.13 -13.15 -1.69
CA ASP A 87 -1.48 -14.36 -1.18
C ASP A 87 -0.05 -14.51 -1.72
N PHE A 88 0.16 -14.28 -3.01
CA PHE A 88 1.50 -14.22 -3.61
C PHE A 88 2.31 -13.03 -3.09
N ALA A 89 1.70 -11.84 -3.04
CA ALA A 89 2.38 -10.64 -2.57
C ALA A 89 2.92 -10.76 -1.15
N LEU A 90 2.17 -11.44 -0.27
CA LEU A 90 2.52 -11.62 1.15
C LEU A 90 3.34 -12.88 1.46
N ASN A 91 3.57 -13.74 0.47
CA ASN A 91 4.37 -14.96 0.59
C ASN A 91 5.55 -14.92 -0.38
N LYS A 92 6.71 -14.42 0.12
CA LYS A 92 7.92 -14.22 -0.69
C LYS A 92 8.43 -15.49 -1.37
N ASP A 93 8.27 -16.65 -0.73
CA ASP A 93 8.77 -17.93 -1.25
C ASP A 93 7.85 -18.45 -2.35
N MET A 94 6.54 -18.34 -2.16
CA MET A 94 5.53 -18.69 -3.15
C MET A 94 5.64 -17.81 -4.39
N LEU A 95 5.85 -16.51 -4.20
CA LEU A 95 6.05 -15.55 -5.30
C LEU A 95 7.36 -15.83 -6.04
N LYS A 96 8.46 -16.09 -5.33
CA LYS A 96 9.75 -16.42 -5.92
C LYS A 96 9.69 -17.72 -6.72
N ASN A 97 9.02 -18.75 -6.20
CA ASN A 97 8.93 -20.05 -6.87
C ASN A 97 8.10 -19.99 -8.16
N LYS A 98 7.07 -19.14 -8.22
CA LYS A 98 6.14 -19.09 -9.36
C LYS A 98 6.37 -17.92 -10.30
N PHE A 99 6.90 -16.80 -9.80
CA PHE A 99 7.10 -15.54 -10.53
C PHE A 99 8.48 -14.95 -10.23
N ASP A 100 9.54 -15.72 -10.46
CA ASP A 100 10.93 -15.36 -10.20
C ASP A 100 11.41 -14.12 -11.00
N PHE A 101 10.75 -13.83 -12.14
CA PHE A 101 10.97 -12.64 -12.95
C PHE A 101 10.49 -11.33 -12.28
N SER A 102 9.63 -11.41 -11.28
CA SER A 102 9.07 -10.22 -10.61
C SER A 102 10.12 -9.53 -9.75
N LYS A 103 10.11 -8.18 -9.74
CA LYS A 103 10.94 -7.38 -8.83
C LYS A 103 10.64 -7.65 -7.35
N LEU A 104 9.49 -8.24 -7.03
CA LEU A 104 9.09 -8.62 -5.68
C LEU A 104 9.62 -9.99 -5.25
N ALA A 105 10.17 -10.79 -6.20
CA ALA A 105 10.62 -12.15 -5.92
C ALA A 105 11.71 -12.17 -4.83
N GLY A 106 11.44 -12.90 -3.75
CA GLY A 106 12.32 -12.99 -2.59
C GLY A 106 12.34 -11.75 -1.68
N GLN A 107 11.59 -10.70 -2.01
CA GLN A 107 11.45 -9.49 -1.19
C GLN A 107 10.33 -9.65 -0.14
N LYS A 108 10.44 -8.93 0.96
CA LYS A 108 9.33 -8.79 1.91
C LYS A 108 8.50 -7.56 1.52
N VAL A 109 7.37 -7.79 0.87
CA VAL A 109 6.41 -6.73 0.56
C VAL A 109 5.89 -6.10 1.84
N ASN A 110 5.89 -4.77 1.90
CA ASN A 110 5.43 -3.99 3.04
C ASN A 110 4.47 -2.84 2.67
N VAL A 111 4.24 -2.62 1.36
CA VAL A 111 3.26 -1.65 0.87
C VAL A 111 2.31 -2.37 -0.09
N LEU A 112 1.02 -2.35 0.21
CA LEU A 112 -0.04 -2.90 -0.63
C LEU A 112 -0.89 -1.77 -1.22
N VAL A 113 -0.97 -1.69 -2.54
CA VAL A 113 -1.80 -0.72 -3.25
C VAL A 113 -2.97 -1.44 -3.89
N PHE A 114 -4.17 -1.01 -3.54
CA PHE A 114 -5.43 -1.63 -3.93
C PHE A 114 -6.02 -0.96 -5.18
N PRO A 115 -6.74 -1.71 -6.04
CA PRO A 115 -7.29 -1.17 -7.29
C PRO A 115 -8.44 -0.19 -7.10
N ASN A 116 -9.09 -0.20 -5.95
CA ASN A 116 -10.21 0.68 -5.59
C ASN A 116 -10.39 0.74 -4.07
N LEU A 117 -11.24 1.68 -3.63
CA LEU A 117 -11.50 1.94 -2.22
C LEU A 117 -12.17 0.75 -1.51
N ASP A 118 -13.13 0.08 -2.15
CA ASP A 118 -13.85 -1.03 -1.52
C ASP A 118 -12.91 -2.15 -1.12
N SER A 119 -12.03 -2.58 -2.04
CA SER A 119 -11.07 -3.64 -1.75
C SER A 119 -10.11 -3.26 -0.63
N ALA A 120 -9.65 -2.02 -0.59
CA ALA A 120 -8.73 -1.52 0.44
C ALA A 120 -9.43 -1.37 1.80
N ASN A 121 -10.59 -0.72 1.83
CA ASN A 121 -11.33 -0.44 3.05
C ASN A 121 -11.84 -1.73 3.73
N ILE A 122 -12.36 -2.66 2.94
CA ILE A 122 -12.79 -3.97 3.44
C ILE A 122 -11.60 -4.73 4.01
N THR A 123 -10.49 -4.80 3.26
CA THR A 123 -9.31 -5.56 3.67
C THR A 123 -8.72 -5.03 4.98
N TYR A 124 -8.56 -3.71 5.12
CA TYR A 124 -7.98 -3.17 6.34
C TYR A 124 -8.85 -3.46 7.57
N LYS A 125 -10.18 -3.37 7.44
CA LYS A 125 -11.13 -3.68 8.52
C LYS A 125 -11.11 -5.16 8.89
N VAL A 126 -11.06 -6.05 7.89
CA VAL A 126 -10.96 -7.50 8.11
C VAL A 126 -9.65 -7.84 8.85
N ILE A 127 -8.52 -7.29 8.43
CA ILE A 127 -7.23 -7.52 9.11
C ILE A 127 -7.30 -7.01 10.55
N LYS A 128 -7.86 -5.82 10.77
CA LYS A 128 -8.00 -5.25 12.11
C LYS A 128 -8.79 -6.16 13.06
N GLU A 129 -9.91 -6.71 12.59
CA GLU A 129 -10.77 -7.55 13.42
C GLU A 129 -10.23 -8.98 13.62
N ILE A 130 -9.63 -9.59 12.59
CA ILE A 130 -9.15 -10.98 12.67
C ILE A 130 -7.79 -11.09 13.36
N ASP A 131 -6.85 -10.20 13.03
CA ASP A 131 -5.49 -10.21 13.57
C ASP A 131 -5.34 -9.36 14.85
N GLY A 132 -6.35 -8.57 15.19
CA GLY A 132 -6.26 -7.59 16.28
C GLY A 132 -5.23 -6.49 16.00
N ALA A 133 -4.90 -6.26 14.73
CA ALA A 133 -3.84 -5.36 14.32
C ALA A 133 -4.10 -3.91 14.74
N LEU A 134 -3.08 -3.25 15.29
CA LEU A 134 -3.15 -1.83 15.58
C LEU A 134 -3.14 -1.04 14.26
N SER A 135 -4.14 -0.18 14.08
CA SER A 135 -4.23 0.72 12.93
C SER A 135 -3.74 2.11 13.31
N ILE A 136 -2.73 2.62 12.61
CA ILE A 136 -2.22 3.99 12.71
C ILE A 136 -2.68 4.74 11.47
N GLY A 137 -3.40 5.83 11.67
CA GLY A 137 -4.00 6.61 10.59
C GLY A 137 -5.53 6.56 10.56
N PRO A 138 -6.18 7.03 9.47
CA PRO A 138 -5.62 7.26 8.12
C PRO A 138 -4.59 8.39 8.08
N ILE A 139 -3.47 8.15 7.38
CA ILE A 139 -2.42 9.12 7.13
C ILE A 139 -2.73 9.75 5.76
N ILE A 140 -3.02 11.04 5.73
CA ILE A 140 -3.30 11.76 4.49
C ILE A 140 -1.99 12.21 3.85
N MET A 141 -1.82 11.87 2.58
CA MET A 141 -0.60 12.14 1.82
C MET A 141 -0.89 13.09 0.65
N GLY A 142 0.16 13.76 0.16
CA GLY A 142 0.06 14.67 -0.99
C GLY A 142 -0.53 16.04 -0.67
N MET A 143 -0.54 16.43 0.60
CA MET A 143 -0.91 17.78 1.06
C MET A 143 0.35 18.60 1.29
N ASP A 144 0.27 19.93 1.11
CA ASP A 144 1.39 20.86 1.37
C ASP A 144 1.75 20.97 2.86
N ARG A 145 0.84 20.52 3.72
CA ARG A 145 1.03 20.47 5.17
C ARG A 145 0.43 19.17 5.71
N PRO A 146 0.94 18.65 6.83
CA PRO A 146 0.37 17.48 7.48
C PRO A 146 -1.12 17.64 7.79
N VAL A 147 -1.92 16.64 7.42
CA VAL A 147 -3.36 16.59 7.71
C VAL A 147 -3.68 15.25 8.35
N HIS A 148 -4.19 15.31 9.58
CA HIS A 148 -4.56 14.14 10.34
C HIS A 148 -6.09 14.02 10.42
N ILE A 149 -6.62 12.86 10.08
CA ILE A 149 -8.04 12.53 10.27
C ILE A 149 -8.16 11.64 11.50
N LEU A 150 -8.82 12.17 12.52
CA LEU A 150 -9.09 11.42 13.74
C LEU A 150 -10.52 10.87 13.73
N GLN A 151 -10.66 9.61 14.10
CA GLN A 151 -11.98 9.03 14.35
C GLN A 151 -12.49 9.51 15.71
N LEU A 152 -13.83 9.64 15.87
CA LEU A 152 -14.48 10.09 17.11
C LEU A 152 -14.11 9.27 18.36
N LYS A 153 -13.59 8.06 18.19
CA LYS A 153 -13.12 7.17 19.26
C LYS A 153 -11.60 7.06 19.35
N ALA A 154 -10.85 7.96 18.69
CA ALA A 154 -9.39 7.96 18.76
C ALA A 154 -8.93 8.23 20.19
N SER A 155 -7.99 7.42 20.69
CA SER A 155 -7.38 7.65 22.00
C SER A 155 -6.42 8.83 21.96
N VAL A 156 -6.22 9.49 23.10
CA VAL A 156 -5.26 10.60 23.26
C VAL A 156 -3.83 10.18 22.86
N CYS A 157 -3.48 8.92 23.06
CA CYS A 157 -2.19 8.35 22.66
C CYS A 157 -1.97 8.38 21.13
N LEU A 158 -3.04 8.19 20.32
CA LEU A 158 -2.99 8.28 18.86
C LEU A 158 -2.76 9.72 18.36
N LEU A 159 -3.19 10.74 19.12
CA LEU A 159 -2.93 12.15 18.83
C LEU A 159 -1.43 12.45 18.93
N TYR A 160 -0.79 12.03 20.00
CA TYR A 160 0.65 12.30 20.24
C TYR A 160 1.57 11.51 19.30
N THR A 161 1.19 10.31 18.86
CA THR A 161 1.99 9.54 17.88
C THR A 161 1.91 10.08 16.47
N SER A 162 0.83 10.80 16.11
CA SER A 162 0.73 11.48 14.81
C SER A 162 1.53 12.78 14.77
N ASP A 163 1.61 13.53 15.89
CA ASP A 163 2.39 14.77 15.97
C ASP A 163 3.90 14.52 16.02
N ALA A 164 4.35 13.44 16.65
CA ALA A 164 5.77 13.14 16.79
C ALA A 164 6.51 12.87 15.46
N ALA A 165 5.77 12.57 14.39
CA ALA A 165 6.35 12.42 13.05
C ALA A 165 6.67 13.76 12.37
N ASP A 166 6.14 14.88 12.87
CA ASP A 166 6.29 16.21 12.28
C ASP A 166 7.41 17.05 12.93
N GLU A 167 7.93 16.64 14.08
CA GLU A 167 8.97 17.41 14.83
C GLU A 167 10.41 17.12 14.37
N GLU A 168 10.67 16.12 13.54
CA GLU A 168 12.02 15.79 13.07
C GLU A 168 12.50 16.63 11.86
N ASP A 169 11.65 17.48 11.26
CA ASP A 169 11.97 18.31 10.08
C ASP A 169 12.07 19.83 10.36
N SER A 170 12.33 20.25 11.60
CA SER A 170 12.53 21.67 11.95
C SER A 170 13.93 22.01 12.47
#